data_b554c65f6a032225e771b85dc8820d81
#
_entry.id   b554c65f6a032225e771b85dc8820d81
#
_cell.length_a   1.000
_cell.length_b   1.000
_cell.length_c   1.000
_cell.angle_alpha   90.00
_cell.angle_beta   90.00
_cell.angle_gamma   90.00
#
_symmetry.space_group_name_H-M   'P 1'
#
loop_
_entity.id
_entity.type
_entity.pdbx_description
1 polymer ?
#
loop_
_entity_poly.entity_id
_entity_poly.type
_entity_poly.pdbx_seq_one_letter_code
_entity_poly.pdbx_strand_id
1 'polypeptide(L)'
;MYCLILNLIVRSMKFKNFYQELPDKINIASYCPKNKEEIMGWRSVIITQHAKLTYSMNMMIVQTRDGINQIPINDINLLLISTSQAVITSALISKLSENQTKVIFVDDKYQPVSETVDYYPGSRDLKKMKCQFTWDAKRKQILWTKIVNLKLKNQIAVLKNYKLDYQKVQNELDQLEVDDITNREAAAARKYFMILFGKNFVRRNSSVINAALDYGYVILLSSFDREIAVNGYLSYIGIHHHSVENQFNLGSDLMEPFRPFVDYWIKAHEKITEFSPDIKYGLVELLSLEINFNGRKTLLTNAISDYVRDCLRFLSDEIDDFDMEMNITNEVPNNALNDNV
;
A
#
# COMPACT_ATOMS: atom_id res chain seq x y z
N MET A 1 15.87 -17.32 -28.19
CA MET A 1 14.48 -17.35 -28.61
C MET A 1 13.82 -15.96 -28.60
N TYR A 2 14.46 -14.93 -28.01
CA TYR A 2 13.96 -13.54 -27.98
C TYR A 2 14.26 -12.71 -29.24
N CYS A 3 15.18 -13.17 -30.08
CA CYS A 3 15.56 -12.43 -31.31
C CYS A 3 14.67 -12.69 -32.53
N LEU A 4 13.80 -13.70 -32.49
CA LEU A 4 12.92 -14.08 -33.60
C LEU A 4 11.56 -13.35 -33.60
N ILE A 5 11.11 -12.85 -32.44
CA ILE A 5 9.83 -12.16 -32.31
C ILE A 5 9.95 -10.68 -32.78
N LEU A 6 11.10 -10.05 -32.59
CA LEU A 6 11.34 -8.67 -33.06
C LEU A 6 11.36 -8.56 -34.61
N ASN A 7 11.79 -9.60 -35.31
CA ASN A 7 11.88 -9.60 -36.78
C ASN A 7 10.53 -9.79 -37.51
N LEU A 8 9.51 -10.27 -36.82
CA LEU A 8 8.15 -10.44 -37.41
C LEU A 8 7.29 -9.19 -37.33
N ILE A 9 7.54 -8.33 -36.35
CA ILE A 9 6.82 -7.04 -36.20
C ILE A 9 7.36 -5.99 -37.17
N VAL A 10 8.65 -6.02 -37.48
CA VAL A 10 9.30 -5.05 -38.37
C VAL A 10 8.98 -5.29 -39.87
N ARG A 11 8.49 -6.47 -40.25
CA ARG A 11 8.16 -6.77 -41.67
C ARG A 11 6.76 -6.35 -42.11
N SER A 12 5.86 -5.98 -41.22
CA SER A 12 4.48 -5.60 -41.58
C SER A 12 4.21 -4.08 -41.62
N MET A 13 5.16 -3.25 -41.21
CA MET A 13 5.00 -1.81 -41.31
C MET A 13 6.01 -1.22 -42.31
N LYS A 14 5.50 -0.69 -43.43
CA LYS A 14 6.29 0.14 -44.34
C LYS A 14 6.61 1.47 -43.67
N PHE A 15 7.72 1.53 -42.93
CA PHE A 15 8.30 2.79 -42.44
C PHE A 15 9.00 3.56 -43.59
N LYS A 16 8.21 4.22 -44.40
CA LYS A 16 8.66 5.39 -45.16
C LYS A 16 7.78 6.54 -44.71
N ASN A 17 8.39 7.58 -44.13
CA ASN A 17 7.84 8.89 -43.75
C ASN A 17 7.45 9.11 -42.27
N PHE A 18 8.08 8.46 -41.31
CA PHE A 18 7.85 8.85 -39.91
C PHE A 18 8.92 9.78 -39.32
N TYR A 19 9.98 10.08 -40.06
CA TYR A 19 11.10 10.92 -39.57
C TYR A 19 11.08 12.37 -40.06
N GLN A 20 10.06 12.82 -40.81
CA GLN A 20 10.06 14.17 -41.37
C GLN A 20 9.13 15.18 -40.67
N GLU A 21 8.40 14.81 -39.62
CA GLU A 21 7.53 15.74 -38.87
C GLU A 21 7.67 15.62 -37.35
N LEU A 22 8.90 15.50 -36.85
CA LEU A 22 9.15 15.82 -35.45
C LEU A 22 9.51 17.30 -35.37
N PRO A 23 8.73 18.14 -34.67
CA PRO A 23 9.13 19.51 -34.45
C PRO A 23 10.43 19.53 -33.68
N ASP A 24 11.43 20.22 -34.23
CA ASP A 24 12.67 20.54 -33.55
C ASP A 24 12.38 21.16 -32.18
N LYS A 25 12.96 20.58 -31.13
CA LYS A 25 12.85 20.97 -29.71
C LYS A 25 11.71 20.35 -28.90
N ILE A 26 11.77 19.06 -28.66
CA ILE A 26 11.28 18.52 -27.39
C ILE A 26 12.35 18.86 -26.36
N ASN A 27 12.11 19.96 -25.65
CA ASN A 27 12.94 20.37 -24.51
C ASN A 27 12.56 19.53 -23.31
N ILE A 28 13.25 18.41 -23.10
CA ILE A 28 13.00 17.46 -21.98
C ILE A 28 13.23 18.12 -20.60
N ALA A 29 13.74 19.34 -20.56
CA ALA A 29 14.06 20.07 -19.34
C ALA A 29 12.90 20.87 -18.73
N SER A 30 11.71 20.93 -19.33
CA SER A 30 10.62 21.82 -18.88
C SER A 30 9.39 21.14 -18.29
N TYR A 31 9.38 19.82 -18.07
CA TYR A 31 8.27 19.14 -17.37
C TYR A 31 8.68 18.79 -15.94
N CYS A 32 9.03 19.83 -15.16
CA CYS A 32 9.00 19.77 -13.73
C CYS A 32 7.71 20.49 -13.30
N PRO A 33 6.68 19.80 -12.79
CA PRO A 33 5.49 20.48 -12.29
C PRO A 33 5.91 21.33 -11.09
N LYS A 34 5.82 22.65 -11.25
CA LYS A 34 5.94 23.61 -10.17
C LYS A 34 4.73 23.43 -9.26
N ASN A 35 4.99 23.20 -7.97
CA ASN A 35 4.04 22.99 -6.87
C ASN A 35 3.30 21.64 -6.85
N LYS A 36 3.89 20.66 -6.16
CA LYS A 36 3.24 19.42 -5.74
C LYS A 36 2.56 19.58 -4.37
N GLU A 37 1.60 20.46 -4.26
CA GLU A 37 0.50 20.37 -3.29
C GLU A 37 -0.80 19.97 -4.00
N GLU A 38 -0.73 19.30 -5.14
CA GLU A 38 -1.91 18.89 -5.91
C GLU A 38 -2.38 17.51 -5.43
N ILE A 39 -3.45 17.57 -4.63
CA ILE A 39 -4.60 16.66 -4.54
C ILE A 39 -4.28 15.26 -5.09
N MET A 40 -3.66 14.42 -4.25
CA MET A 40 -3.65 12.99 -4.49
C MET A 40 -5.10 12.48 -4.42
N GLY A 41 -5.46 11.59 -5.32
CA GLY A 41 -6.78 10.99 -5.34
C GLY A 41 -7.17 10.46 -3.95
N TRP A 42 -8.42 10.62 -3.58
CA TRP A 42 -8.95 10.26 -2.26
C TRP A 42 -9.87 9.04 -2.32
N ARG A 43 -10.23 8.59 -3.52
CA ARG A 43 -11.17 7.48 -3.73
C ARG A 43 -10.45 6.17 -3.93
N SER A 44 -10.88 5.14 -3.19
CA SER A 44 -10.60 3.74 -3.52
C SER A 44 -11.78 3.20 -4.34
N VAL A 45 -11.49 2.65 -5.52
CA VAL A 45 -12.50 2.08 -6.43
C VAL A 45 -12.30 0.59 -6.52
N ILE A 46 -13.38 -0.18 -6.31
CA ILE A 46 -13.37 -1.64 -6.36
C ILE A 46 -14.27 -2.11 -7.50
N ILE A 47 -13.73 -2.95 -8.37
CA ILE A 47 -14.49 -3.61 -9.44
C ILE A 47 -14.73 -5.06 -9.05
N THR A 48 -15.96 -5.40 -8.69
CA THR A 48 -16.32 -6.74 -8.16
C THR A 48 -17.04 -7.63 -9.17
N GLN A 49 -17.44 -7.07 -10.32
CA GLN A 49 -18.19 -7.79 -11.34
C GLN A 49 -17.59 -7.56 -12.74
N HIS A 50 -18.10 -8.30 -13.72
CA HIS A 50 -17.73 -8.09 -15.12
C HIS A 50 -17.95 -6.62 -15.51
N ALA A 51 -16.89 -5.95 -15.92
CA ALA A 51 -16.90 -4.56 -16.32
C ALA A 51 -15.88 -4.30 -17.44
N LYS A 52 -16.19 -3.33 -18.29
CA LYS A 52 -15.26 -2.75 -19.25
C LYS A 52 -14.81 -1.39 -18.75
N LEU A 53 -13.51 -1.25 -18.51
CA LEU A 53 -12.87 -0.05 -18.00
C LEU A 53 -12.13 0.67 -19.12
N THR A 54 -12.53 1.90 -19.41
CA THR A 54 -11.93 2.72 -20.48
C THR A 54 -11.63 4.12 -19.98
N TYR A 55 -10.79 4.85 -20.71
CA TYR A 55 -10.47 6.24 -20.45
C TYR A 55 -11.15 7.15 -21.48
N SER A 56 -11.80 8.22 -21.04
CA SER A 56 -12.32 9.29 -21.88
C SER A 56 -12.42 10.60 -21.11
N MET A 57 -11.98 11.71 -21.69
CA MET A 57 -12.14 13.08 -21.14
C MET A 57 -11.74 13.22 -19.65
N ASN A 58 -10.59 12.70 -19.27
CA ASN A 58 -10.07 12.69 -17.90
C ASN A 58 -10.95 11.89 -16.91
N MET A 59 -11.79 10.99 -17.41
CA MET A 59 -12.64 10.12 -16.62
C MET A 59 -12.28 8.65 -16.86
N MET A 60 -12.32 7.85 -15.82
CA MET A 60 -12.45 6.41 -15.93
C MET A 60 -13.92 6.07 -16.18
N ILE A 61 -14.19 5.40 -17.28
CA ILE A 61 -15.54 4.95 -17.65
C ILE A 61 -15.65 3.48 -17.28
N VAL A 62 -16.56 3.16 -16.38
CA VAL A 62 -16.86 1.80 -15.92
C VAL A 62 -18.20 1.37 -16.52
N GLN A 63 -18.16 0.50 -17.50
CA GLN A 63 -19.34 -0.05 -18.16
C GLN A 63 -19.62 -1.45 -17.61
N THR A 64 -20.77 -1.63 -16.97
CA THR A 64 -21.30 -2.90 -16.47
C THR A 64 -22.61 -3.27 -17.16
N ARG A 65 -23.22 -4.38 -16.77
CA ARG A 65 -24.58 -4.72 -17.24
C ARG A 65 -25.63 -3.76 -16.69
N ASP A 66 -25.37 -3.16 -15.53
CA ASP A 66 -26.32 -2.31 -14.81
C ASP A 66 -26.26 -0.85 -15.26
N GLY A 67 -25.25 -0.48 -16.05
CA GLY A 67 -25.08 0.87 -16.58
C GLY A 67 -23.65 1.33 -16.76
N ILE A 68 -23.48 2.64 -16.91
CA ILE A 68 -22.19 3.30 -17.09
C ILE A 68 -21.95 4.27 -15.95
N ASN A 69 -20.85 4.11 -15.24
CA ASN A 69 -20.36 5.03 -14.23
C ASN A 69 -19.12 5.77 -14.75
N GLN A 70 -18.95 7.03 -14.33
CA GLN A 70 -17.82 7.86 -14.69
C GLN A 70 -17.15 8.40 -13.42
N ILE A 71 -15.85 8.21 -13.32
CA ILE A 71 -15.08 8.62 -12.14
C ILE A 71 -13.89 9.45 -12.63
N PRO A 72 -13.69 10.69 -12.11
CA PRO A 72 -12.53 11.48 -12.46
C PRO A 72 -11.23 10.75 -12.11
N ILE A 73 -10.28 10.71 -13.05
CA ILE A 73 -8.99 10.01 -12.82
C ILE A 73 -8.26 10.59 -11.61
N ASN A 74 -8.28 11.91 -11.46
CA ASN A 74 -7.58 12.59 -10.37
C ASN A 74 -8.17 12.28 -8.97
N ASP A 75 -9.41 11.78 -8.90
CA ASP A 75 -10.01 11.39 -7.63
C ASP A 75 -9.55 10.00 -7.16
N ILE A 76 -8.99 9.17 -8.07
CA ILE A 76 -8.70 7.77 -7.79
C ILE A 76 -7.30 7.62 -7.21
N ASN A 77 -7.23 7.17 -5.97
CA ASN A 77 -5.98 6.80 -5.29
C ASN A 77 -5.62 5.32 -5.54
N LEU A 78 -6.62 4.45 -5.40
CA LEU A 78 -6.48 3.00 -5.54
C LEU A 78 -7.58 2.46 -6.45
N LEU A 79 -7.23 1.60 -7.40
CA LEU A 79 -8.15 0.80 -8.18
C LEU A 79 -7.91 -0.68 -7.92
N LEU A 80 -8.87 -1.35 -7.28
CA LEU A 80 -8.82 -2.79 -7.03
C LEU A 80 -9.70 -3.52 -8.03
N ILE A 81 -9.10 -4.39 -8.83
CA ILE A 81 -9.80 -5.27 -9.77
C ILE A 81 -10.05 -6.60 -9.06
N SER A 82 -11.19 -6.69 -8.36
CA SER A 82 -11.60 -7.86 -7.56
C SER A 82 -12.45 -8.84 -8.39
N THR A 83 -12.10 -9.02 -9.65
CA THR A 83 -12.74 -9.98 -10.57
C THR A 83 -11.79 -10.36 -11.68
N SER A 84 -11.80 -11.61 -12.08
CA SER A 84 -11.04 -12.09 -13.25
C SER A 84 -11.70 -11.74 -14.61
N GLN A 85 -12.88 -11.12 -14.62
CA GLN A 85 -13.66 -10.85 -15.84
C GLN A 85 -13.65 -9.36 -16.25
N ALA A 86 -12.84 -8.51 -15.61
CA ALA A 86 -12.70 -7.12 -16.03
C ALA A 86 -11.86 -6.99 -17.30
N VAL A 87 -12.28 -6.10 -18.19
CA VAL A 87 -11.52 -5.71 -19.40
C VAL A 87 -11.04 -4.28 -19.21
N ILE A 88 -9.74 -4.07 -19.29
CA ILE A 88 -9.11 -2.75 -19.08
C ILE A 88 -8.36 -2.35 -20.34
N THR A 89 -8.56 -1.12 -20.80
CA THR A 89 -7.79 -0.59 -21.94
C THR A 89 -6.41 -0.11 -21.50
N SER A 90 -5.41 -0.29 -22.36
CA SER A 90 -4.05 0.22 -22.12
C SER A 90 -4.01 1.74 -21.93
N ALA A 91 -4.88 2.49 -22.62
CA ALA A 91 -5.03 3.93 -22.44
C ALA A 91 -5.44 4.30 -21.01
N LEU A 92 -6.34 3.54 -20.38
CA LEU A 92 -6.72 3.75 -18.99
C LEU A 92 -5.56 3.44 -18.05
N ILE A 93 -4.86 2.31 -18.23
CA ILE A 93 -3.69 1.95 -17.41
C ILE A 93 -2.63 3.06 -17.48
N SER A 94 -2.32 3.55 -18.70
CA SER A 94 -1.38 4.66 -18.86
C SER A 94 -1.78 5.91 -18.08
N LYS A 95 -3.06 6.30 -18.13
CA LYS A 95 -3.56 7.48 -17.41
C LYS A 95 -3.61 7.30 -15.89
N LEU A 96 -3.93 6.12 -15.41
CA LEU A 96 -3.86 5.79 -13.99
C LEU A 96 -2.41 5.87 -13.49
N SER A 97 -1.45 5.34 -14.26
CA SER A 97 -0.01 5.43 -13.93
C SER A 97 0.49 6.89 -13.94
N GLU A 98 0.12 7.70 -14.93
CA GLU A 98 0.45 9.13 -14.96
C GLU A 98 -0.07 9.87 -13.70
N ASN A 99 -1.23 9.46 -13.20
CA ASN A 99 -1.86 9.98 -11.98
C ASN A 99 -1.36 9.32 -10.69
N GLN A 100 -0.39 8.41 -10.79
CA GLN A 100 0.15 7.65 -9.64
C GLN A 100 -0.92 6.82 -8.90
N THR A 101 -1.99 6.44 -9.59
CA THR A 101 -3.03 5.56 -9.07
C THR A 101 -2.52 4.13 -9.04
N LYS A 102 -2.51 3.50 -7.86
CA LYS A 102 -2.18 2.09 -7.71
C LYS A 102 -3.32 1.22 -8.24
N VAL A 103 -3.00 0.28 -9.14
CA VAL A 103 -3.96 -0.73 -9.60
C VAL A 103 -3.53 -2.09 -9.07
N ILE A 104 -4.44 -2.79 -8.36
CA ILE A 104 -4.23 -4.12 -7.81
C ILE A 104 -5.12 -5.11 -8.55
N PHE A 105 -4.57 -6.27 -8.90
CA PHE A 105 -5.28 -7.39 -9.52
C PHE A 105 -5.34 -8.57 -8.56
N VAL A 106 -6.43 -9.34 -8.61
CA VAL A 106 -6.62 -10.54 -7.79
C VAL A 106 -6.64 -11.79 -8.66
N ASP A 107 -6.35 -12.95 -8.04
CA ASP A 107 -6.51 -14.27 -8.64
C ASP A 107 -7.96 -14.78 -8.61
N ASP A 108 -8.16 -16.05 -9.00
CA ASP A 108 -9.45 -16.75 -8.96
C ASP A 108 -9.97 -16.98 -7.53
N LYS A 109 -9.11 -16.89 -6.51
CA LYS A 109 -9.45 -16.96 -5.09
C LYS A 109 -9.65 -15.58 -4.46
N TYR A 110 -9.63 -14.54 -5.29
CA TYR A 110 -9.73 -13.15 -4.87
C TYR A 110 -8.57 -12.68 -3.97
N GLN A 111 -7.41 -13.34 -4.05
CA GLN A 111 -6.21 -12.87 -3.36
C GLN A 111 -5.44 -11.92 -4.28
N PRO A 112 -4.92 -10.80 -3.78
CA PRO A 112 -4.07 -9.91 -4.56
C PRO A 112 -2.82 -10.64 -5.06
N VAL A 113 -2.56 -10.60 -6.36
CA VAL A 113 -1.44 -11.33 -7.01
C VAL A 113 -0.52 -10.44 -7.80
N SER A 114 -0.98 -9.26 -8.21
CA SER A 114 -0.16 -8.31 -8.95
C SER A 114 -0.65 -6.88 -8.76
N GLU A 115 0.25 -5.94 -8.97
CA GLU A 115 -0.04 -4.52 -8.97
C GLU A 115 0.70 -3.79 -10.08
N THR A 116 0.24 -2.57 -10.42
CA THR A 116 0.98 -1.70 -11.33
C THR A 116 2.16 -1.06 -10.60
N VAL A 117 3.32 -1.11 -11.24
CA VAL A 117 4.51 -0.34 -10.83
C VAL A 117 4.85 0.61 -11.98
N ASP A 118 4.84 1.91 -11.70
CA ASP A 118 5.10 2.92 -12.71
C ASP A 118 6.53 2.83 -13.22
N TYR A 119 6.67 2.84 -14.56
CA TYR A 119 7.99 2.74 -15.18
C TYR A 119 8.81 4.01 -14.97
N TYR A 120 8.13 5.17 -14.98
CA TYR A 120 8.70 6.48 -14.72
C TYR A 120 7.91 7.20 -13.61
N PRO A 121 8.09 6.87 -12.34
CA PRO A 121 7.57 7.72 -11.29
C PRO A 121 8.22 9.08 -11.43
N GLY A 122 7.42 10.15 -11.41
CA GLY A 122 7.87 11.53 -11.70
C GLY A 122 8.95 12.08 -10.76
N SER A 123 9.39 11.29 -9.79
CA SER A 123 10.40 11.64 -8.79
C SER A 123 11.61 10.70 -8.78
N ARG A 124 11.76 9.77 -9.75
CA ARG A 124 12.98 8.94 -9.83
C ARG A 124 14.18 9.83 -10.03
N ASP A 125 14.89 10.06 -8.95
CA ASP A 125 16.18 10.76 -8.94
C ASP A 125 17.29 9.73 -8.72
N LEU A 126 18.21 9.64 -9.66
CA LEU A 126 19.38 8.77 -9.53
C LEU A 126 20.17 9.07 -8.24
N LYS A 127 20.14 10.33 -7.76
CA LYS A 127 20.77 10.71 -6.50
C LYS A 127 20.10 10.01 -5.30
N LYS A 128 18.77 9.97 -5.25
CA LYS A 128 18.02 9.27 -4.20
C LYS A 128 18.27 7.76 -4.23
N MET A 129 18.27 7.16 -5.43
CA MET A 129 18.59 5.73 -5.57
C MET A 129 20.01 5.42 -5.08
N LYS A 130 21.02 6.24 -5.45
CA LYS A 130 22.39 6.07 -4.95
C LYS A 130 22.46 6.24 -3.43
N CYS A 131 21.75 7.22 -2.86
CA CYS A 131 21.64 7.41 -1.42
C CYS A 131 21.06 6.16 -0.74
N GLN A 132 20.01 5.56 -1.28
CA GLN A 132 19.39 4.36 -0.73
C GLN A 132 20.36 3.17 -0.63
N PHE A 133 21.22 2.97 -1.65
CA PHE A 133 22.22 1.90 -1.61
C PHE A 133 23.28 2.10 -0.52
N THR A 134 23.45 3.34 -0.05
CA THR A 134 24.48 3.73 0.92
C THR A 134 23.89 4.22 2.25
N TRP A 135 22.63 3.94 2.54
CA TRP A 135 22.01 4.28 3.83
C TRP A 135 22.84 3.77 5.00
N ASP A 136 23.08 4.64 5.96
CA ASP A 136 23.86 4.33 7.15
C ASP A 136 23.25 3.18 7.97
N ALA A 137 24.07 2.23 8.39
CA ALA A 137 23.64 1.06 9.14
C ALA A 137 23.01 1.44 10.50
N LYS A 138 23.56 2.45 11.18
CA LYS A 138 23.01 2.92 12.46
C LYS A 138 21.64 3.53 12.28
N ARG A 139 21.42 4.34 11.21
CA ARG A 139 20.11 4.92 10.93
C ARG A 139 19.08 3.83 10.63
N LYS A 140 19.45 2.78 9.89
CA LYS A 140 18.58 1.62 9.68
C LYS A 140 18.19 0.93 10.98
N GLN A 141 19.14 0.66 11.85
CA GLN A 141 18.90 0.03 13.17
C GLN A 141 18.01 0.90 14.07
N ILE A 142 18.27 2.20 14.12
CA ILE A 142 17.45 3.14 14.90
C ILE A 142 16.02 3.17 14.36
N LEU A 143 15.85 3.29 13.04
CA LEU A 143 14.53 3.32 12.43
C LEU A 143 13.78 2.01 12.65
N TRP A 144 14.44 0.86 12.49
CA TRP A 144 13.83 -0.44 12.76
C TRP A 144 13.34 -0.54 14.20
N THR A 145 14.15 -0.10 15.16
CA THR A 145 13.75 -0.05 16.58
C THR A 145 12.50 0.81 16.79
N LYS A 146 12.44 1.98 16.16
CA LYS A 146 11.26 2.86 16.23
C LYS A 146 10.03 2.19 15.61
N ILE A 147 10.17 1.51 14.47
CA ILE A 147 9.12 0.77 13.78
C ILE A 147 8.54 -0.31 14.67
N VAL A 148 9.40 -1.16 15.25
CA VAL A 148 8.98 -2.25 16.16
C VAL A 148 8.32 -1.68 17.41
N ASN A 149 8.91 -0.65 18.02
CA ASN A 149 8.33 0.03 19.19
C ASN A 149 6.90 0.50 18.91
N LEU A 150 6.70 1.19 17.77
CA LEU A 150 5.38 1.71 17.40
C LEU A 150 4.39 0.59 17.07
N LYS A 151 4.84 -0.48 16.40
CA LYS A 151 4.02 -1.67 16.14
C LYS A 151 3.51 -2.28 17.45
N LEU A 152 4.40 -2.50 18.42
CA LEU A 152 4.03 -3.11 19.69
C LEU A 152 3.09 -2.19 20.49
N LYS A 153 3.31 -0.88 20.49
CA LYS A 153 2.39 0.10 21.08
C LYS A 153 0.99 0.03 20.46
N ASN A 154 0.91 -0.07 19.14
CA ASN A 154 -0.36 -0.19 18.43
C ASN A 154 -1.05 -1.54 18.71
N GLN A 155 -0.32 -2.64 18.79
CA GLN A 155 -0.87 -3.93 19.22
C GLN A 155 -1.44 -3.87 20.65
N ILE A 156 -0.73 -3.22 21.57
CA ILE A 156 -1.21 -2.98 22.93
C ILE A 156 -2.48 -2.12 22.93
N ALA A 157 -2.53 -1.08 22.10
CA ALA A 157 -3.71 -0.23 21.96
C ALA A 157 -4.93 -1.02 21.45
N VAL A 158 -4.73 -1.91 20.46
CA VAL A 158 -5.78 -2.82 19.98
C VAL A 158 -6.29 -3.70 21.11
N LEU A 159 -5.41 -4.35 21.86
CA LEU A 159 -5.81 -5.22 22.98
C LEU A 159 -6.58 -4.42 24.05
N LYS A 160 -6.12 -3.21 24.39
CA LYS A 160 -6.81 -2.32 25.35
C LYS A 160 -8.23 -1.94 24.87
N ASN A 161 -8.38 -1.59 23.58
CA ASN A 161 -9.67 -1.23 23.01
C ASN A 161 -10.69 -2.38 23.11
N TYR A 162 -10.22 -3.63 22.96
CA TYR A 162 -11.05 -4.83 23.15
C TYR A 162 -11.10 -5.33 24.59
N LYS A 163 -10.53 -4.59 25.56
CA LYS A 163 -10.47 -4.98 27.00
C LYS A 163 -9.84 -6.35 27.22
N LEU A 164 -8.83 -6.68 26.40
CA LEU A 164 -8.06 -7.91 26.49
C LEU A 164 -6.77 -7.69 27.30
N ASP A 165 -6.19 -8.79 27.82
CA ASP A 165 -4.92 -8.74 28.53
C ASP A 165 -3.78 -8.37 27.59
N TYR A 166 -3.14 -7.23 27.81
CA TYR A 166 -2.04 -6.73 27.01
C TYR A 166 -0.66 -6.92 27.69
N GLN A 167 -0.63 -7.36 28.95
CA GLN A 167 0.62 -7.36 29.74
C GLN A 167 1.72 -8.20 29.09
N LYS A 168 1.35 -9.30 28.43
CA LYS A 168 2.33 -10.17 27.75
C LYS A 168 3.02 -9.50 26.57
N VAL A 169 2.32 -8.60 25.86
CA VAL A 169 2.89 -7.81 24.75
C VAL A 169 3.68 -6.63 25.33
N GLN A 170 3.17 -6.01 26.41
CA GLN A 170 3.89 -4.94 27.13
C GLN A 170 5.28 -5.41 27.61
N ASN A 171 5.36 -6.63 28.16
CA ASN A 171 6.64 -7.18 28.60
C ASN A 171 7.66 -7.35 27.46
N GLU A 172 7.21 -7.61 26.23
CA GLU A 172 8.12 -7.66 25.06
C GLU A 172 8.56 -6.25 24.66
N LEU A 173 7.67 -5.27 24.73
CA LEU A 173 7.99 -3.87 24.47
C LEU A 173 9.03 -3.34 25.48
N ASP A 174 8.86 -3.66 26.76
CA ASP A 174 9.76 -3.22 27.83
C ASP A 174 11.18 -3.83 27.70
N GLN A 175 11.32 -4.92 26.94
CA GLN A 175 12.59 -5.62 26.67
C GLN A 175 13.12 -5.35 25.26
N LEU A 176 12.52 -4.42 24.52
CA LEU A 176 12.96 -4.11 23.16
C LEU A 176 14.34 -3.42 23.20
N GLU A 177 15.28 -4.02 22.50
CA GLU A 177 16.64 -3.51 22.32
C GLU A 177 16.81 -2.86 20.94
N VAL A 178 17.88 -2.10 20.77
CA VAL A 178 18.22 -1.49 19.48
C VAL A 178 18.34 -2.57 18.41
N ASP A 179 17.76 -2.33 17.23
CA ASP A 179 17.72 -3.24 16.08
C ASP A 179 16.91 -4.52 16.33
N ASP A 180 16.14 -4.58 17.43
CA ASP A 180 15.37 -5.76 17.85
C ASP A 180 16.18 -7.07 17.83
N ILE A 181 17.46 -7.02 18.23
CA ILE A 181 18.40 -8.14 18.14
C ILE A 181 17.91 -9.42 18.84
N THR A 182 17.02 -9.29 19.81
CA THR A 182 16.40 -10.41 20.54
C THR A 182 15.07 -10.85 19.93
N ASN A 183 14.66 -10.28 18.78
CA ASN A 183 13.45 -10.62 18.02
C ASN A 183 12.17 -10.55 18.86
N ARG A 184 12.02 -9.43 19.59
CA ARG A 184 10.83 -9.15 20.42
C ARG A 184 9.58 -8.95 19.55
N GLU A 185 9.76 -8.43 18.35
CA GLU A 185 8.69 -8.30 17.36
C GLU A 185 7.96 -9.63 17.14
N ALA A 186 8.69 -10.68 16.79
CA ALA A 186 8.09 -11.99 16.54
C ALA A 186 7.54 -12.65 17.81
N ALA A 187 8.17 -12.42 18.97
CA ALA A 187 7.68 -12.92 20.26
C ALA A 187 6.36 -12.23 20.66
N ALA A 188 6.29 -10.92 20.49
CA ALA A 188 5.09 -10.12 20.73
C ALA A 188 3.95 -10.52 19.78
N ALA A 189 4.23 -10.65 18.48
CA ALA A 189 3.23 -11.02 17.46
C ALA A 189 2.55 -12.36 17.79
N ARG A 190 3.31 -13.38 18.19
CA ARG A 190 2.74 -14.67 18.60
C ARG A 190 1.79 -14.55 19.78
N LYS A 191 2.17 -13.78 20.81
CA LYS A 191 1.34 -13.56 22.00
C LYS A 191 0.11 -12.74 21.66
N TYR A 192 0.28 -11.67 20.89
CA TYR A 192 -0.76 -10.77 20.45
C TYR A 192 -1.88 -11.49 19.69
N PHE A 193 -1.56 -12.26 18.65
CA PHE A 193 -2.56 -12.96 17.87
C PHE A 193 -3.31 -14.02 18.66
N MET A 194 -2.64 -14.74 19.58
CA MET A 194 -3.32 -15.69 20.48
C MET A 194 -4.27 -15.00 21.47
N ILE A 195 -3.95 -13.79 21.90
CA ILE A 195 -4.83 -13.01 22.78
C ILE A 195 -6.01 -12.46 21.99
N LEU A 196 -5.73 -11.90 20.81
CA LEU A 196 -6.72 -11.21 19.99
C LEU A 196 -7.77 -12.17 19.39
N PHE A 197 -7.32 -13.29 18.79
CA PHE A 197 -8.18 -14.23 18.05
C PHE A 197 -8.38 -15.57 18.75
N GLY A 198 -7.79 -15.75 19.94
CA GLY A 198 -7.94 -16.97 20.74
C GLY A 198 -6.72 -17.88 20.73
N LYS A 199 -6.59 -18.71 21.80
CA LYS A 199 -5.40 -19.54 22.06
C LYS A 199 -5.03 -20.51 20.92
N ASN A 200 -6.01 -20.93 20.13
CA ASN A 200 -5.81 -21.88 19.02
C ASN A 200 -5.57 -21.19 17.68
N PHE A 201 -5.50 -19.86 17.65
CA PHE A 201 -5.25 -19.11 16.41
C PHE A 201 -3.81 -19.29 15.95
N VAL A 202 -3.65 -19.72 14.72
CA VAL A 202 -2.34 -19.87 14.05
C VAL A 202 -2.35 -19.06 12.76
N ARG A 203 -1.47 -18.08 12.67
CA ARG A 203 -1.41 -17.11 11.55
C ARG A 203 -1.17 -17.75 10.17
N ARG A 204 -0.59 -18.95 10.12
CA ARG A 204 -0.27 -19.66 8.87
C ARG A 204 -1.34 -20.68 8.46
N ASN A 205 -2.38 -20.89 9.26
CA ASN A 205 -3.45 -21.82 8.92
C ASN A 205 -4.41 -21.21 7.91
N SER A 206 -4.95 -22.06 7.03
CA SER A 206 -6.03 -21.66 6.13
C SER A 206 -7.30 -21.39 6.95
N SER A 207 -7.65 -20.12 7.12
CA SER A 207 -8.88 -19.66 7.78
C SER A 207 -9.37 -18.38 7.14
N VAL A 208 -10.66 -18.09 7.26
CA VAL A 208 -11.28 -16.86 6.76
C VAL A 208 -10.62 -15.61 7.38
N ILE A 209 -10.32 -15.67 8.68
CA ILE A 209 -9.64 -14.57 9.39
C ILE A 209 -8.24 -14.34 8.78
N ASN A 210 -7.47 -15.41 8.53
CA ASN A 210 -6.14 -15.27 7.93
C ASN A 210 -6.21 -14.74 6.50
N ALA A 211 -7.19 -15.19 5.70
CA ALA A 211 -7.42 -14.65 4.36
C ALA A 211 -7.75 -13.14 4.39
N ALA A 212 -8.56 -12.71 5.34
CA ALA A 212 -8.89 -11.30 5.54
C ALA A 212 -7.66 -10.49 6.00
N LEU A 213 -6.85 -11.02 6.93
CA LEU A 213 -5.58 -10.40 7.37
C LEU A 213 -4.59 -10.24 6.21
N ASP A 214 -4.40 -11.31 5.40
CA ASP A 214 -3.50 -11.28 4.26
C ASP A 214 -3.96 -10.23 3.23
N TYR A 215 -5.24 -10.21 2.92
CA TYR A 215 -5.82 -9.24 2.00
C TYR A 215 -5.64 -7.79 2.50
N GLY A 216 -5.99 -7.52 3.76
CA GLY A 216 -5.82 -6.19 4.35
C GLY A 216 -4.36 -5.74 4.37
N TYR A 217 -3.42 -6.65 4.65
CA TYR A 217 -1.99 -6.33 4.63
C TYR A 217 -1.47 -6.05 3.22
N VAL A 218 -1.99 -6.71 2.18
CA VAL A 218 -1.60 -6.40 0.80
C VAL A 218 -2.14 -5.03 0.37
N ILE A 219 -3.38 -4.68 0.72
CA ILE A 219 -3.93 -3.34 0.48
C ILE A 219 -3.07 -2.27 1.15
N LEU A 220 -2.68 -2.53 2.39
CA LEU A 220 -1.81 -1.62 3.15
C LEU A 220 -0.43 -1.51 2.50
N LEU A 221 0.21 -2.64 2.18
CA LEU A 221 1.52 -2.70 1.52
C LEU A 221 1.54 -1.91 0.21
N SER A 222 0.51 -2.05 -0.63
CA SER A 222 0.40 -1.31 -1.88
C SER A 222 0.39 0.21 -1.66
N SER A 223 -0.21 0.69 -0.57
CA SER A 223 -0.19 2.11 -0.23
C SER A 223 1.22 2.57 0.16
N PHE A 224 1.95 1.75 0.92
CA PHE A 224 3.35 2.04 1.27
C PHE A 224 4.27 2.04 0.05
N ASP A 225 4.15 1.05 -0.82
CA ASP A 225 4.96 0.95 -2.04
C ASP A 225 4.73 2.13 -2.98
N ARG A 226 3.46 2.57 -3.09
CA ARG A 226 3.13 3.78 -3.81
C ARG A 226 3.87 5.00 -3.25
N GLU A 227 3.83 5.22 -1.93
CA GLU A 227 4.50 6.35 -1.30
C GLU A 227 6.04 6.26 -1.44
N ILE A 228 6.62 5.08 -1.31
CA ILE A 228 8.06 4.85 -1.55
C ILE A 228 8.42 5.25 -2.99
N ALA A 229 7.64 4.79 -3.97
CA ALA A 229 7.86 5.09 -5.38
C ALA A 229 7.69 6.59 -5.70
N VAL A 230 6.65 7.23 -5.17
CA VAL A 230 6.39 8.68 -5.31
C VAL A 230 7.56 9.50 -4.76
N ASN A 231 8.17 9.06 -3.66
CA ASN A 231 9.36 9.71 -3.10
C ASN A 231 10.66 9.37 -3.86
N GLY A 232 10.63 8.51 -4.88
CA GLY A 232 11.76 8.21 -5.76
C GLY A 232 12.69 7.12 -5.27
N TYR A 233 12.25 6.28 -4.33
CA TYR A 233 13.00 5.16 -3.77
C TYR A 233 12.51 3.82 -4.31
N LEU A 234 13.29 2.76 -4.09
CA LEU A 234 13.02 1.40 -4.54
C LEU A 234 12.45 0.56 -3.37
N SER A 235 11.32 -0.11 -3.57
CA SER A 235 10.75 -1.02 -2.57
C SER A 235 11.59 -2.26 -2.31
N TYR A 236 12.47 -2.66 -3.23
CA TYR A 236 13.32 -3.85 -3.10
C TYR A 236 14.30 -3.80 -1.93
N ILE A 237 14.80 -2.61 -1.60
CA ILE A 237 15.91 -2.42 -0.65
C ILE A 237 15.33 -2.03 0.69
N GLY A 238 15.13 -3.03 1.53
CA GLY A 238 14.64 -2.88 2.89
C GLY A 238 15.70 -2.38 3.88
N ILE A 239 15.24 -2.08 5.08
CA ILE A 239 16.09 -1.73 6.23
C ILE A 239 16.38 -2.93 7.11
N HIS A 240 15.43 -3.85 7.24
CA HIS A 240 15.51 -5.07 8.03
C HIS A 240 15.26 -6.33 7.18
N HIS A 241 14.19 -6.38 6.37
CA HIS A 241 13.93 -7.48 5.46
C HIS A 241 14.85 -7.43 4.25
N HIS A 242 15.45 -8.58 3.91
CA HIS A 242 16.41 -8.73 2.80
C HIS A 242 16.10 -9.98 1.95
N SER A 243 14.82 -10.37 1.86
CA SER A 243 14.44 -11.50 1.01
C SER A 243 14.66 -11.16 -0.46
N VAL A 244 15.35 -12.06 -1.19
CA VAL A 244 15.56 -11.92 -2.63
C VAL A 244 14.28 -12.18 -3.44
N GLU A 245 13.31 -12.88 -2.84
CA GLU A 245 12.01 -13.16 -3.46
C GLU A 245 10.99 -12.06 -3.23
N ASN A 246 11.17 -11.24 -2.19
CA ASN A 246 10.25 -10.15 -1.87
C ASN A 246 10.68 -8.87 -2.59
N GLN A 247 9.86 -8.44 -3.53
CA GLN A 247 10.08 -7.18 -4.27
C GLN A 247 9.73 -5.93 -3.44
N PHE A 248 9.15 -6.11 -2.25
CA PHE A 248 8.59 -5.05 -1.41
C PHE A 248 9.20 -5.07 0.00
N ASN A 249 10.51 -5.33 0.10
CA ASN A 249 11.19 -5.41 1.40
C ASN A 249 11.02 -4.11 2.22
N LEU A 250 11.22 -2.94 1.61
CA LEU A 250 11.08 -1.65 2.29
C LEU A 250 9.63 -1.35 2.67
N GLY A 251 8.67 -1.61 1.76
CA GLY A 251 7.25 -1.48 2.06
C GLY A 251 6.82 -2.40 3.20
N SER A 252 7.33 -3.64 3.20
CA SER A 252 7.08 -4.61 4.28
C SER A 252 7.63 -4.13 5.63
N ASP A 253 8.83 -3.52 5.63
CA ASP A 253 9.42 -2.95 6.85
C ASP A 253 8.61 -1.76 7.36
N LEU A 254 8.32 -0.80 6.49
CA LEU A 254 7.66 0.45 6.89
C LEU A 254 6.21 0.27 7.28
N MET A 255 5.49 -0.72 6.74
CA MET A 255 4.07 -0.90 7.06
C MET A 255 3.81 -1.55 8.42
N GLU A 256 4.82 -2.12 9.08
CA GLU A 256 4.65 -2.89 10.32
C GLU A 256 3.84 -2.17 11.42
N PRO A 257 4.04 -0.86 11.69
CA PRO A 257 3.24 -0.14 12.69
C PRO A 257 1.77 0.00 12.34
N PHE A 258 1.42 -0.14 11.05
CA PHE A 258 0.06 0.04 10.55
C PHE A 258 -0.73 -1.27 10.46
N ARG A 259 -0.07 -2.43 10.49
CA ARG A 259 -0.76 -3.74 10.51
C ARG A 259 -1.84 -3.85 11.60
N PRO A 260 -1.62 -3.35 12.83
CA PRO A 260 -2.64 -3.42 13.88
C PRO A 260 -3.97 -2.72 13.56
N PHE A 261 -4.02 -1.79 12.59
CA PHE A 261 -5.28 -1.20 12.14
C PHE A 261 -6.15 -2.22 11.38
N VAL A 262 -5.51 -3.06 10.56
CA VAL A 262 -6.18 -4.19 9.89
C VAL A 262 -6.66 -5.19 10.93
N ASP A 263 -5.82 -5.53 11.90
CA ASP A 263 -6.15 -6.48 12.98
C ASP A 263 -7.34 -5.98 13.79
N TYR A 264 -7.35 -4.68 14.12
CA TYR A 264 -8.43 -4.01 14.85
C TYR A 264 -9.76 -4.11 14.09
N TRP A 265 -9.76 -3.80 12.80
CA TRP A 265 -10.94 -3.88 11.96
C TRP A 265 -11.46 -5.32 11.86
N ILE A 266 -10.59 -6.30 11.62
CA ILE A 266 -10.97 -7.71 11.52
C ILE A 266 -11.50 -8.24 12.84
N LYS A 267 -10.94 -7.82 13.98
CA LYS A 267 -11.46 -8.20 15.30
C LYS A 267 -12.86 -7.67 15.54
N ALA A 268 -13.17 -6.45 15.07
CA ALA A 268 -14.53 -5.91 15.13
C ALA A 268 -15.55 -6.79 14.36
N HIS A 269 -15.08 -7.50 13.35
CA HIS A 269 -15.87 -8.37 12.46
C HIS A 269 -15.55 -9.86 12.67
N GLU A 270 -15.13 -10.28 13.86
CA GLU A 270 -14.65 -11.67 14.12
C GLU A 270 -15.65 -12.79 13.84
N LYS A 271 -16.94 -12.48 13.66
CA LYS A 271 -18.00 -13.42 13.27
C LYS A 271 -18.02 -13.72 11.76
N ILE A 272 -16.99 -13.30 11.03
CA ILE A 272 -16.85 -13.56 9.59
C ILE A 272 -16.81 -15.09 9.38
N THR A 273 -17.79 -15.62 8.65
CA THR A 273 -17.86 -17.04 8.27
C THR A 273 -17.34 -17.29 6.85
N GLU A 274 -17.32 -16.25 6.02
CA GLU A 274 -16.83 -16.28 4.64
C GLU A 274 -16.10 -14.98 4.28
N PHE A 275 -15.19 -15.06 3.33
CA PHE A 275 -14.45 -13.91 2.83
C PHE A 275 -15.24 -13.21 1.71
N SER A 276 -16.35 -12.57 2.11
CA SER A 276 -17.33 -11.94 1.22
C SER A 276 -16.80 -10.64 0.57
N PRO A 277 -17.47 -10.15 -0.50
CA PRO A 277 -17.18 -8.84 -1.09
C PRO A 277 -17.25 -7.68 -0.09
N ASP A 278 -18.17 -7.72 0.87
CA ASP A 278 -18.34 -6.67 1.88
C ASP A 278 -17.12 -6.56 2.80
N ILE A 279 -16.53 -7.70 3.19
CA ILE A 279 -15.30 -7.73 3.98
C ILE A 279 -14.13 -7.13 3.19
N LYS A 280 -14.02 -7.46 1.91
CA LYS A 280 -12.99 -6.90 1.03
C LYS A 280 -13.16 -5.39 0.87
N TYR A 281 -14.39 -4.95 0.66
CA TYR A 281 -14.74 -3.54 0.56
C TYR A 281 -14.37 -2.78 1.84
N GLY A 282 -14.79 -3.27 3.00
CA GLY A 282 -14.47 -2.65 4.28
C GLY A 282 -12.96 -2.58 4.57
N LEU A 283 -12.17 -3.59 4.14
CA LEU A 283 -10.71 -3.56 4.27
C LEU A 283 -10.06 -2.53 3.36
N VAL A 284 -10.62 -2.24 2.18
CA VAL A 284 -10.13 -1.15 1.31
C VAL A 284 -10.54 0.22 1.90
N GLU A 285 -11.75 0.34 2.44
CA GLU A 285 -12.21 1.57 3.10
C GLU A 285 -11.40 1.92 4.36
N LEU A 286 -10.70 0.95 4.94
CA LEU A 286 -9.77 1.19 6.05
C LEU A 286 -8.76 2.30 5.74
N LEU A 287 -8.34 2.46 4.49
CA LEU A 287 -7.44 3.53 4.07
C LEU A 287 -8.03 4.94 4.26
N SER A 288 -9.35 5.04 4.33
CA SER A 288 -10.09 6.28 4.60
C SER A 288 -10.43 6.47 6.09
N LEU A 289 -9.94 5.58 6.96
CA LEU A 289 -10.14 5.69 8.41
C LEU A 289 -9.48 6.96 8.94
N GLU A 290 -10.21 7.72 9.76
CA GLU A 290 -9.66 8.85 10.50
C GLU A 290 -8.90 8.35 11.73
N ILE A 291 -7.64 8.76 11.84
CA ILE A 291 -6.76 8.42 12.98
C ILE A 291 -6.15 9.70 13.57
N ASN A 292 -5.61 9.59 14.77
CA ASN A 292 -4.74 10.62 15.32
C ASN A 292 -3.28 10.23 15.02
N PHE A 293 -2.62 11.05 14.19
CA PHE A 293 -1.21 10.88 13.83
C PHE A 293 -0.44 12.15 14.22
N ASN A 294 0.57 12.00 15.07
CA ASN A 294 1.40 13.10 15.62
C ASN A 294 0.54 14.27 16.16
N GLY A 295 -0.51 13.92 16.93
CA GLY A 295 -1.43 14.88 17.54
C GLY A 295 -2.46 15.51 16.60
N ARG A 296 -2.53 15.10 15.33
CA ARG A 296 -3.48 15.61 14.33
C ARG A 296 -4.45 14.53 13.89
N LYS A 297 -5.73 14.90 13.75
CA LYS A 297 -6.71 14.06 13.08
C LYS A 297 -6.47 14.09 11.58
N THR A 298 -6.31 12.92 10.98
CA THR A 298 -6.05 12.76 9.55
C THR A 298 -6.52 11.40 9.06
N LEU A 299 -6.66 11.25 7.73
CA LEU A 299 -6.95 9.95 7.14
C LEU A 299 -5.71 9.05 7.20
N LEU A 300 -5.94 7.74 7.34
CA LEU A 300 -4.86 6.74 7.37
C LEU A 300 -3.94 6.87 6.14
N THR A 301 -4.50 7.12 4.96
CA THR A 301 -3.73 7.36 3.72
C THR A 301 -2.74 8.53 3.86
N ASN A 302 -3.18 9.65 4.43
CA ASN A 302 -2.33 10.82 4.61
C ASN A 302 -1.26 10.57 5.68
N ALA A 303 -1.64 9.88 6.76
CA ALA A 303 -0.67 9.46 7.79
C ALA A 303 0.42 8.56 7.21
N ILE A 304 0.07 7.62 6.32
CA ILE A 304 1.03 6.78 5.60
C ILE A 304 2.00 7.64 4.77
N SER A 305 1.47 8.61 4.01
CA SER A 305 2.29 9.49 3.18
C SER A 305 3.29 10.31 4.02
N ASP A 306 2.83 10.95 5.10
CA ASP A 306 3.69 11.71 6.01
C ASP A 306 4.74 10.81 6.68
N TYR A 307 4.32 9.66 7.19
CA TYR A 307 5.19 8.69 7.85
C TYR A 307 6.28 8.16 6.91
N VAL A 308 5.93 7.71 5.70
CA VAL A 308 6.89 7.19 4.72
C VAL A 308 7.89 8.27 4.33
N ARG A 309 7.41 9.49 4.06
CA ARG A 309 8.28 10.63 3.75
C ARG A 309 9.30 10.89 4.85
N ASP A 310 8.87 10.92 6.11
CA ASP A 310 9.77 11.24 7.22
C ASP A 310 10.75 10.09 7.51
N CYS A 311 10.34 8.81 7.36
CA CYS A 311 11.25 7.66 7.40
C CYS A 311 12.34 7.77 6.32
N LEU A 312 11.97 8.09 5.08
CA LEU A 312 12.91 8.21 3.97
C LEU A 312 13.88 9.39 4.13
N ARG A 313 13.40 10.52 4.64
CA ARG A 313 14.23 11.69 4.99
C ARG A 313 15.22 11.37 6.10
N PHE A 314 14.79 10.65 7.12
CA PHE A 314 15.67 10.19 8.19
C PHE A 314 16.76 9.25 7.66
N LEU A 315 16.41 8.25 6.85
CA LEU A 315 17.38 7.34 6.24
C LEU A 315 18.37 8.05 5.31
N SER A 316 17.94 9.13 4.67
CA SER A 316 18.74 9.91 3.72
C SER A 316 19.55 11.05 4.36
N ASP A 317 19.61 11.08 5.69
CA ASP A 317 20.36 12.09 6.46
C ASP A 317 19.88 13.54 6.24
N GLU A 318 18.58 13.69 5.93
CA GLU A 318 17.94 15.00 5.76
C GLU A 318 17.36 15.54 7.08
N ILE A 319 17.08 14.67 8.02
CA ILE A 319 16.60 14.98 9.37
C ILE A 319 17.25 14.04 10.38
N ASP A 320 17.50 14.54 11.58
CA ASP A 320 18.16 13.78 12.65
C ASP A 320 17.19 12.92 13.45
N ASP A 321 15.96 13.35 13.61
CA ASP A 321 14.89 12.66 14.33
C ASP A 321 13.51 13.12 13.85
N PHE A 322 12.47 12.37 14.19
CA PHE A 322 11.07 12.72 13.89
C PHE A 322 10.12 11.96 14.81
N ASP A 323 8.94 12.52 15.01
CA ASP A 323 7.89 11.94 15.82
C ASP A 323 7.13 10.85 15.06
N MET A 324 6.79 9.78 15.78
CA MET A 324 6.03 8.64 15.25
C MET A 324 4.99 8.22 16.28
N GLU A 325 4.00 9.06 16.49
CA GLU A 325 2.86 8.72 17.35
C GLU A 325 1.61 8.49 16.52
N MET A 326 0.93 7.38 16.78
CA MET A 326 -0.40 7.14 16.21
C MET A 326 -1.30 6.46 17.23
N ASN A 327 -2.55 6.88 17.24
CA ASN A 327 -3.56 6.32 18.13
C ASN A 327 -4.73 5.80 17.29
N ILE A 328 -5.08 4.53 17.54
CA ILE A 328 -6.28 3.92 17.00
C ILE A 328 -7.45 4.56 17.74
N THR A 329 -8.24 5.38 17.05
CA THR A 329 -9.49 5.92 17.59
C THR A 329 -10.51 4.80 17.71
N ASN A 330 -11.42 4.89 18.70
CA ASN A 330 -12.41 3.83 18.97
C ASN A 330 -13.50 3.70 17.88
N GLU A 331 -13.39 4.43 16.78
CA GLU A 331 -14.37 4.44 15.70
C GLU A 331 -13.96 3.43 14.62
N VAL A 332 -14.58 2.25 14.67
CA VAL A 332 -14.59 1.34 13.51
C VAL A 332 -15.64 1.90 12.56
N PRO A 333 -15.33 2.13 11.27
CA PRO A 333 -16.36 2.50 10.30
C PRO A 333 -17.42 1.41 10.24
N ASN A 334 -18.60 1.67 10.78
CA ASN A 334 -19.74 0.75 10.77
C ASN A 334 -20.47 0.71 9.42
N ASN A 335 -20.06 1.50 8.44
CA ASN A 335 -20.85 1.78 7.25
C ASN A 335 -20.86 0.64 6.21
N ALA A 336 -19.94 -0.33 6.31
CA ALA A 336 -19.87 -1.42 5.33
C ALA A 336 -20.94 -2.52 5.48
N LEU A 337 -21.72 -2.50 6.56
CA LEU A 337 -22.72 -3.55 6.83
C LEU A 337 -24.18 -3.08 6.84
N ASN A 338 -24.46 -1.78 6.69
CA ASN A 338 -25.81 -1.23 6.87
C ASN A 338 -26.44 -0.57 5.65
N ASP A 339 -25.77 -0.40 4.53
CA ASP A 339 -26.37 0.17 3.33
C ASP A 339 -26.74 -0.93 2.32
N ASN A 340 -27.85 -1.60 2.61
CA ASN A 340 -28.70 -2.17 1.59
C ASN A 340 -29.38 -1.02 0.86
N VAL A 341 -28.81 -0.55 -0.25
CA VAL A 341 -29.52 0.13 -1.33
C VAL A 341 -29.03 -0.40 -2.66
#